data_e486e92f95959fb2313343d00d30e57f
#
_entry.id   e486e92f95959fb2313343d00d30e57f
#
_cell.length_a   1.000
_cell.length_b   1.000
_cell.length_c   1.000
_cell.angle_alpha   90.00
_cell.angle_beta   90.00
_cell.angle_gamma   90.00
#
_symmetry.space_group_name_H-M   'P 1'
#
loop_
_entity.id
_entity.type
_entity.pdbx_description
1 polymer ?
#
loop_
_entity_poly.entity_id
_entity_poly.type
_entity_poly.pdbx_seq_one_letter_code
_entity_poly.pdbx_strand_id
1 'polypeptide(L)'
;MDLPIHTEAGTRPWSHVDAARWRPAVRAALVVAAIVLACGFVIAVMAAGPMSAGAGSRTGFGYDTRSYWGFPRAPLYPGPGTDDGFGFYRYSPAFVPFLVLASAVPWSVFAVGWIAMLVGVYVWMAGDDKWPLLVFVPVLFEFYLGNIHLLLALAVVLGFRWPATWAFVLLTKITPGIGLWWFVVRREWRSLAIALGVTGAIILAGILVSPGVWRDWYLSLTVTGPATGSNQVPIPLPVRLLVALLLVTWGARTDRRWTVVVATTLALPTLWFHGLAMLVGIVALQHGQPERLAASIERFTRRLGASARDLQPDRAEA
;
A
#
# COMPACT_ATOMS: atom_id res chain seq x y z
N MET A 1 36.87 63.52 10.81
CA MET A 1 37.77 62.52 10.19
C MET A 1 37.06 61.20 10.24
N ASP A 2 36.12 61.02 9.26
CA ASP A 2 35.18 59.93 9.21
C ASP A 2 35.72 58.85 8.25
N LEU A 3 35.98 57.66 8.78
CA LEU A 3 36.38 56.51 8.00
C LEU A 3 35.13 55.83 7.44
N PRO A 4 35.08 55.50 6.15
CA PRO A 4 33.94 54.78 5.59
C PRO A 4 33.95 53.30 6.02
N ILE A 5 32.84 52.86 6.58
CA ILE A 5 32.55 51.47 6.90
C ILE A 5 32.31 50.72 5.58
N HIS A 6 33.22 49.80 5.24
CA HIS A 6 33.01 48.84 4.17
C HIS A 6 31.92 47.83 4.57
N THR A 7 30.72 48.04 4.07
CA THR A 7 29.63 47.08 4.16
C THR A 7 29.81 45.98 3.10
N GLU A 8 29.91 44.77 3.62
CA GLU A 8 29.26 43.56 3.12
C GLU A 8 29.60 43.06 1.70
N ALA A 9 30.45 42.03 1.71
CA ALA A 9 30.40 41.00 0.71
C ALA A 9 29.06 40.23 0.87
N GLY A 10 28.05 40.63 0.11
CA GLY A 10 26.77 39.95 0.06
C GLY A 10 26.94 38.50 -0.35
N THR A 11 26.65 37.58 0.53
CA THR A 11 26.37 36.20 0.23
C THR A 11 25.16 36.19 -0.71
N ARG A 12 25.40 35.95 -2.01
CA ARG A 12 24.30 35.78 -2.97
C ARG A 12 23.47 34.60 -2.48
N PRO A 13 22.17 34.79 -2.15
CA PRO A 13 21.30 33.65 -1.90
C PRO A 13 21.27 32.80 -3.17
N TRP A 14 21.46 31.50 -3.04
CA TRP A 14 21.30 30.54 -4.12
C TRP A 14 19.92 30.78 -4.75
N SER A 15 19.91 31.42 -5.91
CA SER A 15 18.69 31.90 -6.53
C SER A 15 17.85 30.70 -6.97
N HIS A 16 16.56 30.72 -6.64
CA HIS A 16 15.56 29.75 -7.09
C HIS A 16 15.54 29.56 -8.62
N VAL A 17 16.17 30.45 -9.36
CA VAL A 17 16.31 30.41 -10.83
C VAL A 17 17.17 29.24 -11.32
N ASP A 18 18.22 28.86 -10.59
CA ASP A 18 19.11 27.76 -11.02
C ASP A 18 18.45 26.39 -10.81
N ALA A 19 17.68 26.22 -9.72
CA ALA A 19 16.95 24.96 -9.48
C ALA A 19 15.89 24.70 -10.55
N ALA A 20 15.24 25.73 -11.07
CA ALA A 20 14.24 25.60 -12.12
C ALA A 20 14.84 25.16 -13.47
N ARG A 21 16.08 25.54 -13.77
CA ARG A 21 16.79 25.21 -15.01
C ARG A 21 17.17 23.73 -15.10
N TRP A 22 17.54 23.11 -13.97
CA TRP A 22 17.96 21.70 -13.92
C TRP A 22 16.80 20.71 -13.79
N ARG A 23 15.63 21.17 -13.34
CA ARG A 23 14.44 20.31 -13.17
C ARG A 23 14.08 19.49 -14.41
N PRO A 24 14.01 20.05 -15.64
CA PRO A 24 13.65 19.25 -16.81
C PRO A 24 14.73 18.22 -17.17
N ALA A 25 16.03 18.56 -17.05
CA ALA A 25 17.12 17.63 -17.31
C ALA A 25 17.17 16.50 -16.31
N VAL A 26 17.00 16.79 -15.00
CA VAL A 26 16.91 15.79 -13.93
C VAL A 26 15.70 14.89 -14.14
N ARG A 27 14.53 15.47 -14.49
CA ARG A 27 13.32 14.68 -14.80
C ARG A 27 13.54 13.78 -16.03
N ALA A 28 14.16 14.29 -17.10
CA ALA A 28 14.49 13.49 -18.26
C ALA A 28 15.45 12.35 -17.92
N ALA A 29 16.51 12.63 -17.14
CA ALA A 29 17.45 11.59 -16.69
C ALA A 29 16.77 10.52 -15.85
N LEU A 30 15.87 10.91 -14.94
CA LEU A 30 15.08 9.97 -14.13
C LEU A 30 14.13 9.13 -14.99
N VAL A 31 13.51 9.71 -16.01
CA VAL A 31 12.66 8.98 -16.97
C VAL A 31 13.48 7.96 -17.75
N VAL A 32 14.65 8.35 -18.25
CA VAL A 32 15.55 7.42 -18.97
C VAL A 32 16.00 6.29 -18.04
N ALA A 33 16.42 6.61 -16.82
CA ALA A 33 16.80 5.59 -15.83
C ALA A 33 15.62 4.66 -15.51
N ALA A 34 14.40 5.18 -15.37
CA ALA A 34 13.19 4.39 -15.14
C ALA A 34 12.90 3.45 -16.31
N ILE A 35 13.05 3.92 -17.56
CA ILE A 35 12.88 3.08 -18.76
C ILE A 35 13.92 1.95 -18.78
N VAL A 36 15.18 2.27 -18.51
CA VAL A 36 16.27 1.26 -18.45
C VAL A 36 15.99 0.21 -17.39
N LEU A 37 15.58 0.64 -16.18
CA LEU A 37 15.23 -0.26 -15.09
C LEU A 37 13.99 -1.11 -15.42
N ALA A 38 12.97 -0.52 -16.04
CA ALA A 38 11.77 -1.25 -16.46
C ALA A 38 12.10 -2.29 -17.55
N CYS A 39 12.94 -1.94 -18.54
CA CYS A 39 13.43 -2.89 -19.54
C CYS A 39 14.26 -4.01 -18.90
N GLY A 40 15.18 -3.67 -18.01
CA GLY A 40 15.96 -4.66 -17.24
C GLY A 40 15.08 -5.60 -16.41
N PHE A 41 14.03 -5.03 -15.79
CA PHE A 41 13.03 -5.80 -15.05
C PHE A 41 12.27 -6.78 -15.97
N VAL A 42 11.78 -6.32 -17.13
CA VAL A 42 11.10 -7.18 -18.11
C VAL A 42 12.01 -8.29 -18.59
N ILE A 43 13.28 -7.98 -18.91
CA ILE A 43 14.28 -8.97 -19.32
C ILE A 43 14.50 -9.99 -18.19
N ALA A 44 14.65 -9.55 -16.94
CA ALA A 44 14.81 -10.43 -15.79
C ALA A 44 13.60 -11.35 -15.58
N VAL A 45 12.37 -10.82 -15.75
CA VAL A 45 11.13 -11.61 -15.69
C VAL A 45 11.09 -12.66 -16.81
N MET A 46 11.45 -12.27 -18.03
CA MET A 46 11.46 -13.20 -19.17
C MET A 46 12.56 -14.26 -19.03
N ALA A 47 13.72 -13.89 -18.49
CA ALA A 47 14.83 -14.82 -18.23
C ALA A 47 14.54 -15.80 -17.10
N ALA A 48 13.69 -15.40 -16.12
CA ALA A 48 13.24 -16.28 -15.04
C ALA A 48 12.33 -17.43 -15.54
N GLY A 49 11.91 -17.38 -16.79
CA GLY A 49 11.03 -18.36 -17.41
C GLY A 49 9.58 -18.24 -17.00
N PRO A 50 8.68 -19.05 -17.61
CA PRO A 50 7.27 -19.04 -17.26
C PRO A 50 7.13 -19.40 -15.78
N MET A 51 6.22 -18.68 -15.10
CA MET A 51 5.86 -18.97 -13.72
C MET A 51 5.40 -20.41 -13.62
N SER A 52 6.33 -21.31 -13.31
CA SER A 52 6.01 -22.73 -13.15
C SER A 52 5.10 -22.86 -11.94
N ALA A 53 3.96 -23.51 -12.13
CA ALA A 53 3.07 -23.89 -11.03
C ALA A 53 3.73 -24.94 -10.11
N GLY A 54 4.99 -25.30 -10.35
CA GLY A 54 5.77 -26.26 -9.58
C GLY A 54 6.14 -25.75 -8.20
N ALA A 55 5.83 -26.52 -7.17
CA ALA A 55 6.29 -26.32 -5.81
C ALA A 55 7.82 -26.32 -5.81
N GLY A 56 8.46 -25.23 -5.38
CA GLY A 56 9.91 -25.26 -5.11
C GLY A 56 10.70 -24.00 -5.40
N SER A 57 10.27 -23.09 -6.27
CA SER A 57 11.00 -21.85 -6.50
C SER A 57 10.64 -20.80 -5.44
N ARG A 58 11.51 -20.60 -4.46
CA ARG A 58 11.36 -19.60 -3.40
C ARG A 58 11.66 -18.17 -3.88
N THR A 59 11.92 -17.92 -5.16
CA THR A 59 12.43 -16.65 -5.67
C THR A 59 11.88 -16.24 -7.03
N GLY A 60 10.83 -16.89 -7.53
CA GLY A 60 10.27 -16.64 -8.87
C GLY A 60 9.32 -15.44 -8.93
N PHE A 61 9.05 -14.99 -10.15
CA PHE A 61 8.04 -13.98 -10.45
C PHE A 61 6.67 -14.40 -9.88
N GLY A 62 5.98 -13.47 -9.22
CA GLY A 62 4.68 -13.74 -8.60
C GLY A 62 4.74 -14.60 -7.34
N TYR A 63 5.91 -14.67 -6.68
CA TYR A 63 6.10 -15.47 -5.46
C TYR A 63 5.04 -15.20 -4.40
N ASP A 64 4.80 -13.93 -4.06
CA ASP A 64 3.80 -13.55 -3.07
C ASP A 64 2.37 -13.65 -3.63
N THR A 65 2.19 -13.40 -4.93
CA THR A 65 0.89 -13.52 -5.63
C THR A 65 0.29 -14.91 -5.47
N ARG A 66 1.11 -15.96 -5.38
CA ARG A 66 0.65 -17.33 -5.17
C ARG A 66 -0.09 -17.53 -3.86
N SER A 67 0.33 -16.80 -2.81
CA SER A 67 -0.35 -16.86 -1.51
C SER A 67 -1.78 -16.33 -1.58
N TYR A 68 -2.10 -15.53 -2.59
CA TYR A 68 -3.43 -14.96 -2.80
C TYR A 68 -4.29 -15.78 -3.78
N TRP A 69 -3.68 -16.70 -4.52
CA TRP A 69 -4.39 -17.54 -5.49
C TRP A 69 -4.60 -18.98 -5.03
N GLY A 70 -3.63 -19.54 -4.32
CA GLY A 70 -3.52 -20.98 -4.08
C GLY A 70 -4.39 -21.53 -2.94
N PHE A 71 -5.72 -21.36 -2.96
CA PHE A 71 -6.66 -21.94 -2.02
C PHE A 71 -7.44 -23.13 -2.65
N PRO A 72 -7.80 -24.20 -1.92
CA PRO A 72 -7.56 -24.43 -0.50
C PRO A 72 -6.46 -25.48 -0.25
N ARG A 73 -5.37 -25.11 0.42
CA ARG A 73 -4.53 -26.10 1.07
C ARG A 73 -5.01 -26.27 2.50
N ALA A 74 -5.41 -27.45 2.88
CA ALA A 74 -5.69 -27.78 4.28
C ALA A 74 -4.43 -28.35 4.93
N PRO A 75 -4.01 -27.83 6.09
CA PRO A 75 -4.61 -26.73 6.83
C PRO A 75 -4.22 -25.35 6.24
N LEU A 76 -5.14 -24.38 6.29
CA LEU A 76 -4.90 -23.01 5.81
C LEU A 76 -3.83 -22.30 6.64
N TYR A 77 -3.83 -22.56 7.94
CA TYR A 77 -2.89 -22.00 8.90
C TYR A 77 -1.99 -23.09 9.49
N PRO A 78 -0.68 -22.80 9.70
CA PRO A 78 0.23 -23.77 10.31
C PRO A 78 -0.19 -24.04 11.76
N GLY A 79 -0.24 -25.32 12.13
CA GLY A 79 -0.39 -25.75 13.51
C GLY A 79 0.94 -25.75 14.26
N PRO A 80 0.92 -26.00 15.59
CA PRO A 80 2.14 -26.22 16.37
C PRO A 80 3.00 -27.35 15.77
N GLY A 81 4.30 -27.06 15.54
CA GLY A 81 5.26 -28.06 15.01
C GLY A 81 5.20 -28.28 13.50
N THR A 82 4.37 -27.55 12.76
CA THR A 82 4.45 -27.54 11.31
C THR A 82 5.60 -26.64 10.87
N ASP A 83 6.41 -27.15 9.91
CA ASP A 83 7.44 -26.33 9.29
C ASP A 83 6.79 -25.07 8.69
N ASP A 84 7.42 -23.91 8.96
CA ASP A 84 7.01 -22.59 8.48
C ASP A 84 7.25 -22.47 6.96
N GLY A 85 7.11 -23.59 6.26
CA GLY A 85 7.34 -23.77 4.84
C GLY A 85 6.49 -22.85 3.99
N PHE A 86 6.96 -22.61 2.79
CA PHE A 86 6.27 -21.89 1.75
C PHE A 86 4.88 -22.48 1.48
N GLY A 87 3.86 -21.63 1.56
CA GLY A 87 2.50 -21.99 1.13
C GLY A 87 1.40 -21.83 2.18
N PHE A 88 1.74 -21.48 3.43
CA PHE A 88 0.70 -21.16 4.41
C PHE A 88 0.21 -19.72 4.24
N TYR A 89 -1.11 -19.57 4.36
CA TYR A 89 -1.74 -18.26 4.34
C TYR A 89 -1.51 -17.54 5.67
N ARG A 90 -1.11 -16.26 5.62
CA ARG A 90 -0.69 -15.51 6.82
C ARG A 90 -1.60 -14.36 7.19
N TYR A 91 -2.60 -14.08 6.36
CA TYR A 91 -3.56 -13.00 6.58
C TYR A 91 -4.80 -13.50 7.34
N SER A 92 -5.62 -12.57 7.81
CA SER A 92 -6.82 -12.95 8.54
C SER A 92 -7.82 -13.73 7.68
N PRO A 93 -8.71 -14.54 8.28
CA PRO A 93 -9.75 -15.27 7.58
C PRO A 93 -10.73 -14.40 6.79
N ALA A 94 -10.76 -13.09 7.04
CA ALA A 94 -11.61 -12.14 6.32
C ALA A 94 -11.43 -12.21 4.79
N PHE A 95 -10.27 -12.65 4.31
CA PHE A 95 -9.98 -12.75 2.87
C PHE A 95 -10.23 -14.14 2.27
N VAL A 96 -10.67 -15.11 3.08
CA VAL A 96 -10.98 -16.47 2.59
C VAL A 96 -11.98 -16.47 1.43
N PRO A 97 -13.09 -15.68 1.44
CA PRO A 97 -13.98 -15.60 0.31
C PRO A 97 -13.31 -15.16 -0.99
N PHE A 98 -12.38 -14.19 -0.89
CA PHE A 98 -11.56 -13.77 -2.02
C PHE A 98 -10.66 -14.90 -2.54
N LEU A 99 -10.00 -15.65 -1.64
CA LEU A 99 -9.13 -16.76 -2.03
C LEU A 99 -9.91 -17.87 -2.76
N VAL A 100 -11.13 -18.17 -2.31
CA VAL A 100 -12.01 -19.15 -2.98
C VAL A 100 -12.31 -18.70 -4.41
N LEU A 101 -12.69 -17.44 -4.61
CA LEU A 101 -12.94 -16.89 -5.95
C LEU A 101 -11.66 -16.85 -6.79
N ALA A 102 -10.53 -16.45 -6.21
CA ALA A 102 -9.26 -16.38 -6.90
C ALA A 102 -8.79 -17.76 -7.40
N SER A 103 -9.00 -18.82 -6.60
CA SER A 103 -8.62 -20.19 -6.97
C SER A 103 -9.42 -20.77 -8.13
N ALA A 104 -10.60 -20.21 -8.43
CA ALA A 104 -11.40 -20.60 -9.58
C ALA A 104 -10.87 -20.04 -10.91
N VAL A 105 -9.96 -19.06 -10.86
CA VAL A 105 -9.36 -18.44 -12.04
C VAL A 105 -8.05 -19.17 -12.37
N PRO A 106 -7.72 -19.45 -13.66
CA PRO A 106 -6.43 -19.99 -14.03
C PRO A 106 -5.26 -19.12 -13.52
N TRP A 107 -4.20 -19.76 -13.04
CA TRP A 107 -3.06 -19.06 -12.43
C TRP A 107 -2.52 -17.91 -13.28
N SER A 108 -2.29 -18.14 -14.57
CA SER A 108 -1.74 -17.12 -15.47
C SER A 108 -2.65 -15.90 -15.59
N VAL A 109 -3.97 -16.12 -15.66
CA VAL A 109 -4.95 -15.02 -15.73
C VAL A 109 -4.99 -14.26 -14.42
N PHE A 110 -5.02 -14.96 -13.28
CA PHE A 110 -4.99 -14.33 -11.96
C PHE A 110 -3.72 -13.51 -11.77
N ALA A 111 -2.54 -14.08 -12.06
CA ALA A 111 -1.26 -13.41 -11.86
C ALA A 111 -1.13 -12.14 -12.72
N VAL A 112 -1.51 -12.21 -14.00
CA VAL A 112 -1.50 -11.04 -14.88
C VAL A 112 -2.48 -9.96 -14.37
N GLY A 113 -3.69 -10.35 -14.02
CA GLY A 113 -4.70 -9.43 -13.46
C GLY A 113 -4.25 -8.79 -12.15
N TRP A 114 -3.63 -9.57 -11.27
CA TRP A 114 -3.08 -9.10 -10.00
C TRP A 114 -1.98 -8.05 -10.19
N ILE A 115 -0.99 -8.35 -11.04
CA ILE A 115 0.09 -7.42 -11.33
C ILE A 115 -0.44 -6.17 -12.04
N ALA A 116 -1.36 -6.33 -13.00
CA ALA A 116 -1.99 -5.19 -13.67
C ALA A 116 -2.74 -4.29 -12.68
N MET A 117 -3.41 -4.86 -11.68
CA MET A 117 -4.05 -4.11 -10.59
C MET A 117 -3.01 -3.34 -9.77
N LEU A 118 -1.89 -3.96 -9.37
CA LEU A 118 -0.82 -3.29 -8.62
C LEU A 118 -0.21 -2.14 -9.44
N VAL A 119 0.03 -2.35 -10.74
CA VAL A 119 0.49 -1.30 -11.66
C VAL A 119 -0.53 -0.16 -11.76
N GLY A 120 -1.81 -0.48 -11.87
CA GLY A 120 -2.89 0.52 -11.89
C GLY A 120 -2.92 1.36 -10.61
N VAL A 121 -2.80 0.72 -9.44
CA VAL A 121 -2.72 1.39 -8.14
C VAL A 121 -1.49 2.29 -8.06
N TYR A 122 -0.33 1.78 -8.49
CA TYR A 122 0.90 2.58 -8.57
C TYR A 122 0.74 3.80 -9.46
N VAL A 123 0.25 3.63 -10.69
CA VAL A 123 0.04 4.72 -11.66
C VAL A 123 -0.91 5.78 -11.08
N TRP A 124 -1.98 5.35 -10.42
CA TRP A 124 -2.91 6.27 -9.76
C TRP A 124 -2.24 7.04 -8.62
N MET A 125 -1.49 6.36 -7.73
CA MET A 125 -0.80 7.03 -6.60
C MET A 125 0.31 7.96 -7.07
N ALA A 126 1.10 7.54 -8.04
CA ALA A 126 2.24 8.28 -8.54
C ALA A 126 1.85 9.47 -9.45
N GLY A 127 0.68 9.40 -10.10
CA GLY A 127 0.19 10.46 -10.97
C GLY A 127 1.17 10.81 -12.09
N ASP A 128 1.57 12.08 -12.19
CA ASP A 128 2.51 12.55 -13.21
C ASP A 128 3.96 12.10 -12.96
N ASP A 129 4.29 11.70 -11.73
CA ASP A 129 5.63 11.24 -11.34
C ASP A 129 5.84 9.73 -11.54
N LYS A 130 4.89 9.03 -12.18
CA LYS A 130 4.94 7.58 -12.39
C LYS A 130 6.23 7.07 -13.05
N TRP A 131 6.77 7.80 -14.02
CA TRP A 131 8.01 7.41 -14.69
C TRP A 131 9.25 7.61 -13.81
N PRO A 132 9.50 8.80 -13.23
CA PRO A 132 10.62 8.97 -12.31
C PRO A 132 10.59 8.03 -11.12
N LEU A 133 9.41 7.70 -10.58
CA LEU A 133 9.28 6.82 -9.42
C LEU A 133 9.59 5.35 -9.72
N LEU A 134 9.63 4.91 -10.99
CA LEU A 134 10.11 3.57 -11.33
C LEU A 134 11.61 3.39 -11.04
N VAL A 135 12.40 4.47 -10.90
CA VAL A 135 13.79 4.41 -10.40
C VAL A 135 13.82 3.92 -8.94
N PHE A 136 12.73 4.06 -8.21
CA PHE A 136 12.60 3.53 -6.86
C PHE A 136 12.43 2.01 -6.89
N VAL A 137 13.55 1.32 -6.87
CA VAL A 137 13.67 -0.14 -7.05
C VAL A 137 12.68 -0.97 -6.24
N PRO A 138 12.31 -0.61 -4.98
CA PRO A 138 11.28 -1.35 -4.23
C PRO A 138 9.95 -1.52 -4.98
N VAL A 139 9.56 -0.58 -5.85
CA VAL A 139 8.33 -0.68 -6.66
C VAL A 139 8.45 -1.79 -7.71
N LEU A 140 9.60 -1.92 -8.35
CA LEU A 140 9.84 -3.00 -9.33
C LEU A 140 9.87 -4.37 -8.65
N PHE A 141 10.46 -4.46 -7.45
CA PHE A 141 10.43 -5.67 -6.65
C PHE A 141 9.01 -6.01 -6.17
N GLU A 142 8.19 -5.02 -5.83
CA GLU A 142 6.79 -5.22 -5.49
C GLU A 142 6.00 -5.82 -6.65
N PHE A 143 6.23 -5.34 -7.88
CA PHE A 143 5.62 -5.93 -9.08
C PHE A 143 6.16 -7.33 -9.37
N TYR A 144 7.47 -7.56 -9.18
CA TYR A 144 8.08 -8.87 -9.40
C TYR A 144 7.53 -9.94 -8.47
N LEU A 145 7.41 -9.63 -7.18
CA LEU A 145 6.89 -10.55 -6.18
C LEU A 145 5.36 -10.58 -6.14
N GLY A 146 4.73 -9.47 -6.53
CA GLY A 146 3.28 -9.30 -6.51
C GLY A 146 2.68 -9.25 -5.12
N ASN A 147 3.36 -8.57 -4.17
CA ASN A 147 2.87 -8.41 -2.80
C ASN A 147 1.77 -7.33 -2.71
N ILE A 148 1.21 -7.15 -1.51
CA ILE A 148 0.08 -6.22 -1.25
C ILE A 148 0.49 -4.84 -0.73
N HIS A 149 1.78 -4.50 -0.70
CA HIS A 149 2.23 -3.28 -0.04
C HIS A 149 1.70 -2.01 -0.73
N LEU A 150 1.55 -2.02 -2.07
CA LEU A 150 0.89 -0.92 -2.78
C LEU A 150 -0.61 -0.81 -2.43
N LEU A 151 -1.29 -1.93 -2.19
CA LEU A 151 -2.69 -1.93 -1.73
C LEU A 151 -2.80 -1.42 -0.30
N LEU A 152 -1.84 -1.76 0.58
CA LEU A 152 -1.75 -1.20 1.92
C LEU A 152 -1.55 0.31 1.88
N ALA A 153 -0.63 0.80 1.03
CA ALA A 153 -0.42 2.21 0.83
C ALA A 153 -1.69 2.92 0.33
N LEU A 154 -2.38 2.32 -0.66
CA LEU A 154 -3.66 2.83 -1.15
C LEU A 154 -4.69 2.93 -0.02
N ALA A 155 -4.84 1.89 0.80
CA ALA A 155 -5.79 1.87 1.91
C ALA A 155 -5.47 2.95 2.94
N VAL A 156 -4.18 3.18 3.27
CA VAL A 156 -3.73 4.26 4.17
C VAL A 156 -4.03 5.63 3.57
N VAL A 157 -3.71 5.84 2.30
CA VAL A 157 -3.95 7.12 1.58
C VAL A 157 -5.43 7.45 1.52
N LEU A 158 -6.26 6.48 1.14
CA LEU A 158 -7.72 6.65 1.09
C LEU A 158 -8.33 6.77 2.48
N GLY A 159 -7.68 6.22 3.50
CA GLY A 159 -8.17 6.18 4.89
C GLY A 159 -8.34 7.55 5.54
N PHE A 160 -7.70 8.60 5.02
CA PHE A 160 -7.94 9.98 5.46
C PHE A 160 -9.31 10.52 5.01
N ARG A 161 -9.83 10.03 3.90
CA ARG A 161 -11.15 10.45 3.37
C ARG A 161 -12.23 9.41 3.63
N TRP A 162 -11.88 8.13 3.58
CA TRP A 162 -12.76 6.98 3.80
C TRP A 162 -12.15 6.06 4.87
N PRO A 163 -12.37 6.34 6.16
CA PRO A 163 -11.73 5.61 7.26
C PRO A 163 -12.01 4.11 7.27
N ALA A 164 -13.08 3.64 6.63
CA ALA A 164 -13.39 2.22 6.46
C ALA A 164 -12.27 1.43 5.75
N THR A 165 -11.44 2.08 4.90
CA THR A 165 -10.34 1.39 4.20
C THR A 165 -9.25 0.90 5.16
N TRP A 166 -9.16 1.44 6.38
CA TRP A 166 -8.27 0.95 7.41
C TRP A 166 -8.58 -0.50 7.82
N ALA A 167 -9.80 -0.98 7.57
CA ALA A 167 -10.12 -2.40 7.79
C ALA A 167 -9.24 -3.31 6.95
N PHE A 168 -8.91 -2.93 5.70
CA PHE A 168 -7.98 -3.70 4.87
C PHE A 168 -6.58 -3.76 5.52
N VAL A 169 -6.08 -2.65 6.07
CA VAL A 169 -4.77 -2.60 6.74
C VAL A 169 -4.77 -3.51 7.97
N LEU A 170 -5.77 -3.37 8.85
CA LEU A 170 -5.85 -4.12 10.11
C LEU A 170 -6.06 -5.62 9.89
N LEU A 171 -6.85 -6.00 8.89
CA LEU A 171 -7.15 -7.40 8.57
C LEU A 171 -6.02 -8.09 7.79
N THR A 172 -5.13 -7.33 7.15
CA THR A 172 -3.95 -7.90 6.48
C THR A 172 -2.72 -7.92 7.39
N LYS A 173 -2.39 -6.78 7.98
CA LYS A 173 -1.21 -6.61 8.85
C LYS A 173 -1.58 -5.68 10.01
N ILE A 174 -1.63 -6.21 11.22
CA ILE A 174 -2.15 -5.48 12.39
C ILE A 174 -1.26 -4.29 12.77
N THR A 175 0.05 -4.46 12.75
CA THR A 175 1.00 -3.45 13.28
C THR A 175 1.02 -2.13 12.51
N PRO A 176 0.81 -2.06 11.17
CA PRO A 176 0.58 -0.80 10.47
C PRO A 176 -0.66 -0.02 10.94
N GLY A 177 -1.56 -0.67 11.68
CA GLY A 177 -2.67 0.00 12.38
C GLY A 177 -2.23 1.11 13.33
N ILE A 178 -0.92 1.23 13.66
CA ILE A 178 -0.34 2.37 14.38
C ILE A 178 -0.68 3.71 13.70
N GLY A 179 -0.95 3.71 12.41
CA GLY A 179 -1.40 4.90 11.68
C GLY A 179 -2.73 5.47 12.17
N LEU A 180 -3.60 4.65 12.79
CA LEU A 180 -4.84 5.11 13.43
C LEU A 180 -4.58 6.04 14.61
N TRP A 181 -3.36 6.03 15.18
CA TRP A 181 -2.93 6.98 16.20
C TRP A 181 -3.06 8.43 15.74
N TRP A 182 -2.99 8.69 14.43
CA TRP A 182 -3.32 9.99 13.84
C TRP A 182 -4.69 10.50 14.28
N PHE A 183 -5.71 9.68 14.17
CA PHE A 183 -7.07 10.06 14.53
C PHE A 183 -7.22 10.30 16.05
N VAL A 184 -6.49 9.52 16.87
CA VAL A 184 -6.46 9.72 18.33
C VAL A 184 -5.85 11.07 18.69
N VAL A 185 -4.67 11.40 18.16
CA VAL A 185 -3.97 12.66 18.45
C VAL A 185 -4.78 13.87 18.00
N ARG A 186 -5.47 13.77 16.86
CA ARG A 186 -6.32 14.84 16.31
C ARG A 186 -7.74 14.84 16.87
N ARG A 187 -8.08 13.87 17.73
CA ARG A 187 -9.44 13.70 18.27
C ARG A 187 -10.51 13.48 17.20
N GLU A 188 -10.14 12.89 16.08
CA GLU A 188 -11.04 12.54 14.97
C GLU A 188 -11.77 11.22 15.28
N TRP A 189 -12.53 11.22 16.42
CA TRP A 189 -13.15 10.01 16.99
C TRP A 189 -14.10 9.31 16.04
N ARG A 190 -14.81 10.07 15.18
CA ARG A 190 -15.70 9.49 14.17
C ARG A 190 -14.93 8.64 13.16
N SER A 191 -13.79 9.14 12.67
CA SER A 191 -12.95 8.40 11.72
C SER A 191 -12.39 7.15 12.37
N LEU A 192 -11.92 7.24 13.61
CA LEU A 192 -11.43 6.09 14.37
C LEU A 192 -12.55 5.06 14.59
N ALA A 193 -13.74 5.50 15.00
CA ALA A 193 -14.89 4.61 15.23
C ALA A 193 -15.34 3.90 13.94
N ILE A 194 -15.32 4.58 12.79
CA ILE A 194 -15.63 3.96 11.49
C ILE A 194 -14.57 2.89 11.15
N ALA A 195 -13.28 3.22 11.28
CA ALA A 195 -12.19 2.30 10.97
C ALA A 195 -12.29 1.02 11.83
N LEU A 196 -12.42 1.17 13.14
CA LEU A 196 -12.51 0.04 14.09
C LEU A 196 -13.84 -0.68 13.99
N GLY A 197 -14.95 0.05 13.80
CA GLY A 197 -16.28 -0.52 13.69
C GLY A 197 -16.42 -1.40 12.44
N VAL A 198 -15.96 -0.94 11.29
CA VAL A 198 -15.95 -1.74 10.05
C VAL A 198 -15.05 -2.97 10.22
N THR A 199 -13.87 -2.81 10.79
CA THR A 199 -12.97 -3.93 11.06
C THR A 199 -13.63 -4.96 11.99
N GLY A 200 -14.22 -4.50 13.11
CA GLY A 200 -14.91 -5.36 14.07
C GLY A 200 -16.12 -6.06 13.46
N ALA A 201 -16.90 -5.37 12.63
CA ALA A 201 -18.05 -5.96 11.94
C ALA A 201 -17.62 -7.10 10.99
N ILE A 202 -16.53 -6.92 10.24
CA ILE A 202 -15.98 -7.96 9.34
C ILE A 202 -15.47 -9.16 10.17
N ILE A 203 -14.76 -8.92 11.27
CA ILE A 203 -14.28 -9.98 12.17
C ILE A 203 -15.46 -10.75 12.75
N LEU A 204 -16.46 -10.05 13.30
CA LEU A 204 -17.63 -10.67 13.89
C LEU A 204 -18.40 -11.52 12.88
N ALA A 205 -18.67 -10.98 11.69
CA ALA A 205 -19.32 -11.72 10.62
C ALA A 205 -18.52 -12.98 10.25
N GLY A 206 -17.21 -12.86 10.12
CA GLY A 206 -16.33 -13.99 9.80
C GLY A 206 -16.31 -15.06 10.90
N ILE A 207 -16.29 -14.66 12.18
CA ILE A 207 -16.36 -15.60 13.31
C ILE A 207 -17.71 -16.33 13.34
N LEU A 208 -18.81 -15.64 13.08
CA LEU A 208 -20.14 -16.25 13.04
C LEU A 208 -20.26 -17.27 11.90
N VAL A 209 -19.62 -17.04 10.76
CA VAL A 209 -19.64 -17.94 9.62
C VAL A 209 -18.67 -19.13 9.79
N SER A 210 -17.48 -18.89 10.35
CA SER A 210 -16.41 -19.89 10.36
C SER A 210 -15.51 -19.76 11.61
N PRO A 211 -16.02 -20.03 12.81
CA PRO A 211 -15.28 -19.80 14.06
C PRO A 211 -13.97 -20.61 14.14
N GLY A 212 -13.95 -21.84 13.60
CA GLY A 212 -12.78 -22.69 13.58
C GLY A 212 -11.59 -22.06 12.84
N VAL A 213 -11.83 -21.48 11.66
CA VAL A 213 -10.78 -20.85 10.86
C VAL A 213 -10.20 -19.60 11.56
N TRP A 214 -11.03 -18.84 12.29
CA TRP A 214 -10.56 -17.71 13.09
C TRP A 214 -9.74 -18.14 14.28
N ARG A 215 -10.14 -19.24 14.95
CA ARG A 215 -9.37 -19.86 16.03
C ARG A 215 -7.99 -20.33 15.52
N ASP A 216 -7.96 -21.02 14.38
CA ASP A 216 -6.72 -21.55 13.80
C ASP A 216 -5.77 -20.41 13.41
N TRP A 217 -6.32 -19.32 12.83
CA TRP A 217 -5.54 -18.12 12.56
C TRP A 217 -4.95 -17.52 13.82
N TYR A 218 -5.76 -17.34 14.88
CA TYR A 218 -5.29 -16.81 16.15
C TYR A 218 -4.16 -17.66 16.75
N LEU A 219 -4.33 -18.98 16.74
CA LEU A 219 -3.29 -19.90 17.19
C LEU A 219 -2.02 -19.81 16.33
N SER A 220 -2.16 -19.66 15.03
CA SER A 220 -1.00 -19.51 14.13
C SER A 220 -0.14 -18.29 14.46
N LEU A 221 -0.74 -17.19 14.94
CA LEU A 221 -0.01 -15.98 15.35
C LEU A 221 0.93 -16.23 16.56
N THR A 222 0.62 -17.23 17.37
CA THR A 222 1.44 -17.58 18.56
C THR A 222 2.57 -18.55 18.20
N VAL A 223 2.48 -19.21 17.08
CA VAL A 223 3.43 -20.29 16.66
C VAL A 223 4.43 -19.78 15.64
N THR A 224 4.02 -18.88 14.77
CA THR A 224 4.90 -18.33 13.72
C THR A 224 5.85 -17.31 14.32
N GLY A 225 7.15 -17.67 14.31
CA GLY A 225 8.22 -16.72 14.61
C GLY A 225 8.34 -15.60 13.57
N PRO A 226 9.13 -14.55 13.84
CA PRO A 226 9.40 -13.50 12.87
C PRO A 226 10.06 -14.11 11.62
N ALA A 227 9.52 -13.80 10.44
CA ALA A 227 10.15 -14.22 9.20
C ALA A 227 11.56 -13.63 9.09
N THR A 228 12.54 -14.46 8.75
CA THR A 228 13.93 -14.07 8.58
C THR A 228 14.35 -14.22 7.12
N GLY A 229 15.14 -13.28 6.59
CA GLY A 229 15.64 -13.34 5.22
C GLY A 229 16.61 -12.21 4.91
N SER A 230 17.46 -12.40 3.91
CA SER A 230 18.53 -11.47 3.51
C SER A 230 18.02 -10.10 3.04
N ASN A 231 16.77 -10.02 2.56
CA ASN A 231 16.18 -8.79 2.04
C ASN A 231 15.35 -8.05 3.10
N GLN A 232 15.48 -8.40 4.37
CA GLN A 232 14.80 -7.78 5.49
C GLN A 232 15.62 -6.59 6.01
N VAL A 233 14.95 -5.48 6.34
CA VAL A 233 15.58 -4.36 7.06
C VAL A 233 15.90 -4.82 8.49
N PRO A 234 17.19 -4.80 8.93
CA PRO A 234 17.62 -5.41 10.18
C PRO A 234 17.36 -4.52 11.41
N ILE A 235 16.22 -3.85 11.47
CA ILE A 235 15.80 -3.03 12.61
C ILE A 235 14.66 -3.74 13.33
N PRO A 236 14.79 -4.05 14.64
CA PRO A 236 13.75 -4.72 15.41
C PRO A 236 12.41 -4.01 15.36
N LEU A 237 11.31 -4.76 15.26
CA LEU A 237 9.96 -4.21 15.20
C LEU A 237 9.63 -3.25 16.35
N PRO A 238 9.97 -3.52 17.63
CA PRO A 238 9.65 -2.59 18.73
C PRO A 238 10.28 -1.20 18.54
N VAL A 239 11.53 -1.15 18.05
CA VAL A 239 12.23 0.13 17.75
C VAL A 239 11.51 0.86 16.62
N ARG A 240 11.14 0.14 15.55
CA ARG A 240 10.39 0.71 14.41
C ARG A 240 9.01 1.23 14.84
N LEU A 241 8.31 0.51 15.72
CA LEU A 241 7.01 0.94 16.26
C LEU A 241 7.13 2.22 17.10
N LEU A 242 8.16 2.33 17.94
CA LEU A 242 8.40 3.54 18.72
C LEU A 242 8.65 4.75 17.79
N VAL A 243 9.51 4.59 16.79
CA VAL A 243 9.78 5.65 15.80
C VAL A 243 8.50 6.00 15.04
N ALA A 244 7.72 5.00 14.62
CA ALA A 244 6.45 5.19 13.92
C ALA A 244 5.44 5.98 14.77
N LEU A 245 5.31 5.65 16.06
CA LEU A 245 4.42 6.35 17.00
C LEU A 245 4.81 7.82 17.17
N LEU A 246 6.09 8.09 17.36
CA LEU A 246 6.62 9.45 17.46
C LEU A 246 6.39 10.24 16.17
N LEU A 247 6.62 9.61 15.02
CA LEU A 247 6.44 10.21 13.71
C LEU A 247 4.97 10.56 13.43
N VAL A 248 4.04 9.65 13.74
CA VAL A 248 2.60 9.91 13.60
C VAL A 248 2.16 11.03 14.55
N THR A 249 2.65 11.02 15.80
CA THR A 249 2.33 12.05 16.79
C THR A 249 2.79 13.44 16.33
N TRP A 250 4.03 13.53 15.86
CA TRP A 250 4.56 14.77 15.29
C TRP A 250 3.79 15.21 14.04
N GLY A 251 3.57 14.29 13.10
CA GLY A 251 2.83 14.57 11.89
C GLY A 251 1.40 15.03 12.13
N ALA A 252 0.69 14.38 13.07
CA ALA A 252 -0.67 14.75 13.44
C ALA A 252 -0.77 16.16 14.07
N ARG A 253 0.25 16.57 14.83
CA ARG A 253 0.33 17.91 15.43
C ARG A 253 0.74 19.00 14.43
N THR A 254 1.44 18.64 13.35
CA THR A 254 1.94 19.55 12.33
C THR A 254 1.19 19.46 11.00
N ASP A 255 0.09 18.69 10.95
CA ASP A 255 -0.75 18.42 9.79
C ASP A 255 0.00 17.82 8.58
N ARG A 256 0.94 16.92 8.86
CA ARG A 256 1.78 16.26 7.85
C ARG A 256 1.33 14.82 7.62
N ARG A 257 0.28 14.63 6.81
CA ARG A 257 -0.32 13.30 6.52
C ARG A 257 0.67 12.27 5.99
N TRP A 258 1.69 12.67 5.25
CA TRP A 258 2.72 11.77 4.71
C TRP A 258 3.45 10.96 5.79
N THR A 259 3.53 11.47 7.02
CA THR A 259 4.17 10.77 8.14
C THR A 259 3.48 9.46 8.49
N VAL A 260 2.17 9.37 8.26
CA VAL A 260 1.40 8.15 8.48
C VAL A 260 1.83 7.07 7.49
N VAL A 261 2.08 7.42 6.22
CA VAL A 261 2.58 6.46 5.22
C VAL A 261 3.95 5.90 5.64
N VAL A 262 4.87 6.77 6.08
CA VAL A 262 6.19 6.34 6.57
C VAL A 262 6.04 5.46 7.81
N ALA A 263 5.23 5.88 8.76
CA ALA A 263 5.02 5.16 10.01
C ALA A 263 4.40 3.77 9.79
N THR A 264 3.40 3.66 8.92
CA THR A 264 2.78 2.36 8.56
C THR A 264 3.75 1.45 7.81
N THR A 265 4.64 2.01 6.99
CA THR A 265 5.72 1.26 6.34
C THR A 265 6.71 0.72 7.39
N LEU A 266 7.17 1.56 8.33
CA LEU A 266 8.05 1.14 9.41
C LEU A 266 7.40 0.09 10.31
N ALA A 267 6.10 0.15 10.47
CA ALA A 267 5.34 -0.76 11.33
C ALA A 267 5.01 -2.11 10.68
N LEU A 268 5.42 -2.37 9.45
CA LEU A 268 5.25 -3.70 8.85
C LEU A 268 5.88 -4.76 9.77
N PRO A 269 5.21 -5.89 10.06
CA PRO A 269 5.75 -6.93 10.96
C PRO A 269 7.16 -7.36 10.52
N THR A 270 7.30 -7.71 9.26
CA THR A 270 8.58 -7.88 8.58
C THR A 270 8.72 -6.79 7.53
N LEU A 271 9.72 -5.93 7.68
CA LEU A 271 9.99 -4.88 6.71
C LEU A 271 10.94 -5.43 5.64
N TRP A 272 10.37 -5.99 4.60
CA TRP A 272 11.09 -6.40 3.40
C TRP A 272 11.46 -5.17 2.55
N PHE A 273 12.51 -5.30 1.75
CA PHE A 273 12.95 -4.23 0.85
C PHE A 273 11.81 -3.74 -0.08
N HIS A 274 11.04 -4.66 -0.66
CA HIS A 274 9.88 -4.29 -1.49
C HIS A 274 8.72 -3.66 -0.70
N GLY A 275 8.64 -3.87 0.60
CA GLY A 275 7.68 -3.19 1.47
C GLY A 275 7.85 -1.66 1.48
N LEU A 276 9.04 -1.17 1.14
CA LEU A 276 9.28 0.26 0.96
C LEU A 276 8.47 0.85 -0.21
N ALA A 277 7.92 0.04 -1.12
CA ALA A 277 7.01 0.52 -2.16
C ALA A 277 5.80 1.28 -1.61
N MET A 278 5.40 1.02 -0.34
CA MET A 278 4.37 1.81 0.34
C MET A 278 4.65 3.31 0.33
N LEU A 279 5.92 3.73 0.30
CA LEU A 279 6.30 5.15 0.32
C LEU A 279 5.79 5.93 -0.91
N VAL A 280 5.37 5.27 -1.98
CA VAL A 280 4.66 5.91 -3.12
C VAL A 280 3.38 6.62 -2.65
N GLY A 281 2.76 6.15 -1.57
CA GLY A 281 1.61 6.81 -0.95
C GLY A 281 1.87 8.25 -0.49
N ILE A 282 3.14 8.63 -0.23
CA ILE A 282 3.53 10.02 0.08
C ILE A 282 3.19 10.93 -1.11
N VAL A 283 3.55 10.49 -2.32
CA VAL A 283 3.30 11.25 -3.57
C VAL A 283 1.80 11.40 -3.80
N ALA A 284 1.02 10.34 -3.58
CA ALA A 284 -0.44 10.38 -3.70
C ALA A 284 -1.07 11.44 -2.77
N LEU A 285 -0.58 11.57 -1.52
CA LEU A 285 -1.05 12.57 -0.59
C LEU A 285 -0.61 13.99 -0.98
N GLN A 286 0.63 14.15 -1.47
CA GLN A 286 1.13 15.45 -1.93
C GLN A 286 0.38 15.97 -3.15
N HIS A 287 -0.05 15.07 -4.04
CA HIS A 287 -0.83 15.41 -5.23
C HIS A 287 -2.34 15.54 -4.95
N GLY A 288 -2.80 15.31 -3.72
CA GLY A 288 -4.22 15.37 -3.35
C GLY A 288 -5.07 14.33 -4.10
N GLN A 289 -4.55 13.14 -4.35
CA GLN A 289 -5.25 12.09 -5.10
C GLN A 289 -6.58 11.67 -4.44
N PRO A 290 -6.68 11.51 -3.11
CA PRO A 290 -7.97 11.18 -2.48
C PRO A 290 -9.05 12.23 -2.73
N GLU A 291 -8.70 13.51 -2.66
CA GLU A 291 -9.61 14.64 -2.89
C GLU A 291 -10.07 14.71 -4.36
N ARG A 292 -9.13 14.48 -5.29
CA ARG A 292 -9.44 14.41 -6.72
C ARG A 292 -10.38 13.26 -7.05
N LEU A 293 -10.17 12.09 -6.42
CA LEU A 293 -11.04 10.93 -6.58
C LEU A 293 -12.44 11.22 -6.03
N ALA A 294 -12.54 11.80 -4.82
CA ALA A 294 -13.82 12.17 -4.23
C ALA A 294 -14.60 13.14 -5.14
N ALA A 295 -13.95 14.20 -5.62
CA ALA A 295 -14.56 15.15 -6.54
C ALA A 295 -15.01 14.51 -7.87
N SER A 296 -14.29 13.49 -8.34
CA SER A 296 -14.67 12.76 -9.56
C SER A 296 -15.90 11.88 -9.33
N ILE A 297 -15.98 11.19 -8.20
CA ILE A 297 -17.15 10.40 -7.79
C ILE A 297 -18.38 11.31 -7.65
N GLU A 298 -18.24 12.47 -7.00
CA GLU A 298 -19.35 13.42 -6.84
C GLU A 298 -19.86 13.94 -8.19
N ARG A 299 -18.97 14.27 -9.12
CA ARG A 299 -19.37 14.70 -10.48
C ARG A 299 -20.12 13.59 -11.22
N PHE A 300 -19.64 12.35 -11.10
CA PHE A 300 -20.27 11.21 -11.74
C PHE A 300 -21.66 10.93 -11.18
N THR A 301 -21.83 10.94 -9.85
CA THR A 301 -23.14 10.70 -9.21
C THR A 301 -24.14 11.80 -9.54
N ARG A 302 -23.71 13.08 -9.62
CA ARG A 302 -24.57 14.18 -10.07
C ARG A 302 -25.05 14.00 -11.51
N ARG A 303 -24.16 13.56 -12.42
CA ARG A 303 -24.53 13.30 -13.82
C ARG A 303 -25.55 12.17 -13.95
N LEU A 304 -25.36 11.08 -13.20
CA LEU A 304 -26.35 9.98 -13.17
C LEU A 304 -27.70 10.43 -12.63
N GLY A 305 -27.71 11.25 -11.55
CA GLY A 305 -28.96 11.79 -10.99
C GLY A 305 -29.67 12.78 -11.91
N ALA A 306 -28.96 13.54 -12.75
CA ALA A 306 -29.54 14.40 -13.77
C ALA A 306 -30.17 13.57 -14.90
N SER A 307 -29.40 12.61 -15.44
CA SER A 307 -29.90 11.72 -16.50
C SER A 307 -31.11 10.88 -16.08
N ALA A 308 -31.18 10.47 -14.80
CA ALA A 308 -32.34 9.75 -14.28
C ALA A 308 -33.60 10.61 -14.18
N ARG A 309 -33.48 11.93 -13.94
CA ARG A 309 -34.62 12.87 -13.95
C ARG A 309 -35.12 13.13 -15.36
N ASP A 310 -34.24 13.26 -16.33
CA ASP A 310 -34.60 13.46 -17.74
C ASP A 310 -35.32 12.25 -18.36
N LEU A 311 -35.14 11.05 -17.75
CA LEU A 311 -35.80 9.81 -18.17
C LEU A 311 -37.15 9.56 -17.46
N GLN A 312 -37.58 10.40 -16.51
CA GLN A 312 -38.93 10.39 -15.96
C GLN A 312 -39.81 11.35 -16.76
N PRO A 313 -40.56 10.91 -17.77
CA PRO A 313 -41.54 11.76 -18.44
C PRO A 313 -42.62 12.19 -17.42
N ASP A 314 -43.06 13.44 -17.52
CA ASP A 314 -44.13 14.05 -16.73
C ASP A 314 -45.32 13.10 -16.52
N ARG A 315 -45.36 12.43 -15.36
CA ARG A 315 -46.58 11.74 -14.89
C ARG A 315 -47.52 12.70 -14.18
N ALA A 316 -47.43 13.99 -14.49
CA ALA A 316 -48.24 15.01 -13.89
C ALA A 316 -49.39 15.51 -14.79
N GLU A 317 -49.56 14.94 -16.00
CA GLU A 317 -50.72 15.28 -16.87
C GLU A 317 -51.43 14.03 -17.32
N ALA A 318 -52.11 13.31 -16.40
CA ALA A 318 -53.16 12.37 -16.69
C ALA A 318 -54.25 12.37 -15.60
#